data_d37773bdb0b5476db9af015370b0f0e2
#
_entry.id   d37773bdb0b5476db9af015370b0f0e2
#
_cell.length_a   1.000
_cell.length_b   1.000
_cell.length_c   1.000
_cell.angle_alpha   90.00
_cell.angle_beta   90.00
_cell.angle_gamma   90.00
#
_symmetry.space_group_name_H-M   'P 1'
#
loop_
_entity.id
_entity.type
_entity.pdbx_description
1 polymer ?
#
loop_
_entity_poly.entity_id
_entity_poly.type
_entity_poly.pdbx_seq_one_letter_code
_entity_poly.pdbx_strand_id
1 'polypeptide(L)'
;DIAGVDGGYLVIGVKTENGLPILPPIGVPDELLDDIQLKIFQYCNKIEPRYIPKIEIVEYQGVNLVYLKCAAGDAGPYQAPVDVYSKKEASKDQGRTMKYWIRPASLTVEAKQSEIAELFEKFAAIPFVDRINNRASMEHIRRGYLEDFIRESNSSLIEELNVRSLEDLLVSEEVAEEKDEGIAIKNIGLLMFGERPDKLIAGSKIELVRFHDKEAEASDFTEKTFYGPIW
;
A
#
# COMPACT_ATOMS: atom_id res chain seq x y z
N ASP A 1 15.67 14.83 7.54
CA ASP A 1 14.45 14.04 7.37
C ASP A 1 14.32 13.65 5.90
N ILE A 2 14.28 12.37 5.60
CA ILE A 2 14.08 11.89 4.22
C ILE A 2 12.58 12.08 3.93
N ALA A 3 12.24 13.27 3.46
CA ALA A 3 10.85 13.63 3.22
C ALA A 3 10.19 12.67 2.23
N GLY A 4 8.96 12.29 2.53
CA GLY A 4 8.16 11.37 1.72
C GLY A 4 8.10 9.93 2.23
N VAL A 5 8.87 9.58 3.26
CA VAL A 5 8.76 8.26 3.88
C VAL A 5 7.52 8.15 4.76
N ASP A 6 7.08 9.27 5.33
CA ASP A 6 5.87 9.35 6.16
C ASP A 6 4.60 9.60 5.34
N GLY A 7 4.75 9.65 4.02
CA GLY A 7 3.66 9.94 3.11
C GLY A 7 3.44 11.42 2.85
N GLY A 8 2.35 11.76 2.16
CA GLY A 8 2.03 13.13 1.80
C GLY A 8 0.80 13.24 0.94
N TYR A 9 0.52 14.46 0.52
CA TYR A 9 -0.63 14.77 -0.29
C TYR A 9 -0.23 15.52 -1.56
N LEU A 10 -0.91 15.23 -2.66
CA LEU A 10 -0.80 15.98 -3.91
C LEU A 10 -2.19 16.42 -4.35
N VAL A 11 -2.32 17.70 -4.68
CA VAL A 11 -3.59 18.29 -5.12
C VAL A 11 -3.41 18.82 -6.54
N ILE A 12 -4.28 18.40 -7.45
CA ILE A 12 -4.32 18.87 -8.83
C ILE A 12 -5.54 19.79 -8.99
N GLY A 13 -5.36 20.91 -9.70
CA GLY A 13 -6.41 21.93 -9.90
C GLY A 13 -6.14 23.24 -9.13
N VAL A 14 -5.01 23.32 -8.43
CA VAL A 14 -4.57 24.53 -7.72
C VAL A 14 -3.36 25.13 -8.43
N LYS A 15 -3.48 26.38 -8.86
CA LYS A 15 -2.34 27.13 -9.41
C LYS A 15 -1.43 27.60 -8.28
N THR A 16 -0.13 27.56 -8.52
CA THR A 16 0.88 28.04 -7.54
C THR A 16 1.69 29.18 -8.12
N GLU A 17 2.03 30.15 -7.29
CA GLU A 17 2.96 31.22 -7.59
C GLU A 17 3.97 31.36 -6.44
N ASN A 18 5.26 31.39 -6.77
CA ASN A 18 6.35 31.38 -5.78
C ASN A 18 6.25 30.25 -4.73
N GLY A 19 5.70 29.08 -5.13
CA GLY A 19 5.52 27.93 -4.23
C GLY A 19 4.30 28.00 -3.31
N LEU A 20 3.49 29.07 -3.41
CA LEU A 20 2.26 29.26 -2.64
C LEU A 20 1.01 29.02 -3.51
N PRO A 21 -0.03 28.39 -2.97
CA PRO A 21 -1.29 28.21 -3.70
C PRO A 21 -2.01 29.55 -3.92
N ILE A 22 -2.56 29.74 -5.12
CA ILE A 22 -3.42 30.87 -5.45
C ILE A 22 -4.87 30.44 -5.24
N LEU A 23 -5.61 31.25 -4.48
CA LEU A 23 -7.01 31.05 -4.21
C LEU A 23 -7.87 32.16 -4.90
N PRO A 24 -9.07 31.81 -5.36
CA PRO A 24 -9.71 30.50 -5.40
C PRO A 24 -9.00 29.54 -6.37
N PRO A 25 -9.10 28.20 -6.17
CA PRO A 25 -8.50 27.24 -7.09
C PRO A 25 -9.16 27.32 -8.47
N ILE A 26 -8.39 27.03 -9.52
CA ILE A 26 -8.90 27.00 -10.89
C ILE A 26 -9.72 25.74 -11.20
N GLY A 27 -9.51 24.68 -10.42
CA GLY A 27 -10.17 23.38 -10.59
C GLY A 27 -9.67 22.57 -11.79
N VAL A 28 -10.28 21.41 -11.94
CA VAL A 28 -10.11 20.49 -13.06
C VAL A 28 -11.46 20.38 -13.77
N PRO A 29 -11.54 20.61 -15.08
CA PRO A 29 -12.77 20.42 -15.85
C PRO A 29 -13.24 18.96 -15.80
N ASP A 30 -14.57 18.75 -15.75
CA ASP A 30 -15.17 17.42 -15.63
C ASP A 30 -14.70 16.46 -16.73
N GLU A 31 -14.55 16.97 -17.96
CA GLU A 31 -14.11 16.17 -19.12
C GLU A 31 -12.69 15.63 -18.98
N LEU A 32 -11.88 16.20 -18.09
CA LEU A 32 -10.49 15.80 -17.87
C LEU A 32 -10.27 14.89 -16.66
N LEU A 33 -11.28 14.71 -15.82
CA LEU A 33 -11.16 13.96 -14.57
C LEU A 33 -10.75 12.50 -14.80
N ASP A 34 -11.43 11.81 -15.71
CA ASP A 34 -11.13 10.40 -16.05
C ASP A 34 -9.74 10.26 -16.69
N ASP A 35 -9.38 11.18 -17.59
CA ASP A 35 -8.07 11.15 -18.26
C ASP A 35 -6.93 11.39 -17.26
N ILE A 36 -7.11 12.29 -16.31
CA ILE A 36 -6.14 12.53 -15.22
C ILE A 36 -5.99 11.30 -14.34
N GLN A 37 -7.08 10.67 -13.91
CA GLN A 37 -7.03 9.46 -13.11
C GLN A 37 -6.30 8.33 -13.85
N LEU A 38 -6.64 8.11 -15.12
CA LEU A 38 -5.98 7.11 -15.97
C LEU A 38 -4.47 7.37 -16.08
N LYS A 39 -4.06 8.62 -16.30
CA LYS A 39 -2.65 9.01 -16.34
C LYS A 39 -1.93 8.75 -15.02
N ILE A 40 -2.57 9.05 -13.89
CA ILE A 40 -2.01 8.75 -12.57
C ILE A 40 -1.75 7.25 -12.43
N PHE A 41 -2.73 6.40 -12.76
CA PHE A 41 -2.54 4.95 -12.74
C PHE A 41 -1.41 4.48 -13.67
N GLN A 42 -1.31 5.04 -14.86
CA GLN A 42 -0.23 4.72 -15.80
C GLN A 42 1.16 5.08 -15.26
N TYR A 43 1.29 6.20 -14.53
CA TYR A 43 2.54 6.58 -13.87
C TYR A 43 2.84 5.69 -12.67
N CYS A 44 1.85 5.41 -11.84
CA CYS A 44 1.99 4.53 -10.68
C CYS A 44 2.41 3.11 -11.06
N ASN A 45 1.98 2.60 -12.21
CA ASN A 45 2.41 1.30 -12.74
C ASN A 45 3.91 1.24 -13.14
N LYS A 46 4.59 2.38 -13.17
CA LYS A 46 6.05 2.45 -13.45
C LYS A 46 6.88 2.50 -12.17
N ILE A 47 6.24 2.53 -11.02
CA ILE A 47 6.91 2.55 -9.72
C ILE A 47 7.17 1.10 -9.29
N GLU A 48 8.35 0.81 -8.78
CA GLU A 48 8.75 -0.49 -8.25
C GLU A 48 9.31 -0.35 -6.83
N PRO A 49 8.82 -1.15 -5.88
CA PRO A 49 7.60 -1.96 -5.92
C PRO A 49 6.36 -1.15 -6.31
N ARG A 50 5.33 -1.81 -6.83
CA ARG A 50 4.13 -1.11 -7.29
C ARG A 50 3.48 -0.31 -6.15
N TYR A 51 3.20 0.98 -6.41
CA TYR A 51 2.54 1.86 -5.47
C TYR A 51 1.39 2.62 -6.14
N ILE A 52 0.23 2.61 -5.52
CA ILE A 52 -0.96 3.35 -6.01
C ILE A 52 -1.51 4.18 -4.84
N PRO A 53 -1.51 5.51 -4.94
CA PRO A 53 -2.12 6.37 -3.93
C PRO A 53 -3.65 6.25 -3.95
N LYS A 54 -4.29 6.63 -2.85
CA LYS A 54 -5.74 6.85 -2.84
C LYS A 54 -6.06 8.11 -3.63
N ILE A 55 -6.95 8.01 -4.62
CA ILE A 55 -7.33 9.13 -5.48
C ILE A 55 -8.79 9.48 -5.18
N GLU A 56 -9.05 10.73 -4.87
CA GLU A 56 -10.38 11.27 -4.59
C GLU A 56 -10.62 12.52 -5.43
N ILE A 57 -11.87 12.71 -5.88
CA ILE A 57 -12.32 13.94 -6.49
C ILE A 57 -13.10 14.68 -5.42
N VAL A 58 -12.69 15.91 -5.12
CA VAL A 58 -13.29 16.74 -4.08
C VAL A 58 -13.80 18.02 -4.72
N GLU A 59 -15.08 18.30 -4.56
CA GLU A 59 -15.63 19.61 -4.94
C GLU A 59 -15.30 20.65 -3.86
N TYR A 60 -14.63 21.73 -4.27
CA TYR A 60 -14.30 22.84 -3.40
C TYR A 60 -14.58 24.17 -4.10
N GLN A 61 -15.43 25.00 -3.49
CA GLN A 61 -15.86 26.31 -4.03
C GLN A 61 -16.41 26.24 -5.46
N GLY A 62 -17.13 25.15 -5.79
CA GLY A 62 -17.78 24.97 -7.10
C GLY A 62 -16.84 24.49 -8.21
N VAL A 63 -15.63 24.03 -7.88
CA VAL A 63 -14.70 23.43 -8.83
C VAL A 63 -14.20 22.08 -8.31
N ASN A 64 -13.90 21.15 -9.22
CA ASN A 64 -13.34 19.85 -8.86
C ASN A 64 -11.83 19.92 -8.68
N LEU A 65 -11.35 19.33 -7.60
CA LEU A 65 -9.93 19.09 -7.33
C LEU A 65 -9.67 17.59 -7.31
N VAL A 66 -8.54 17.14 -7.88
CA VAL A 66 -8.11 15.76 -7.75
C VAL A 66 -7.10 15.69 -6.61
N TYR A 67 -7.47 14.96 -5.57
CA TYR A 67 -6.70 14.80 -4.36
C TYR A 67 -6.08 13.41 -4.30
N LEU A 68 -4.76 13.34 -4.15
CA LEU A 68 -4.04 12.10 -3.99
C LEU A 68 -3.47 12.03 -2.57
N LYS A 69 -3.88 11.01 -1.82
CA LYS A 69 -3.26 10.67 -0.55
C LYS A 69 -2.19 9.61 -0.80
N CYS A 70 -0.94 10.02 -0.64
CA CYS A 70 0.22 9.14 -0.74
C CYS A 70 0.60 8.73 0.69
N ALA A 71 0.02 7.64 1.18
CA ALA A 71 0.38 7.10 2.48
C ALA A 71 1.84 6.63 2.48
N ALA A 72 2.45 6.53 3.67
CA ALA A 72 3.75 5.90 3.82
C ALA A 72 3.71 4.49 3.22
N GLY A 73 4.66 4.18 2.35
CA GLY A 73 4.72 2.88 1.71
C GLY A 73 5.22 1.81 2.67
N ASP A 74 4.67 0.61 2.54
CA ASP A 74 5.00 -0.56 3.36
C ASP A 74 6.03 -1.50 2.70
N ALA A 75 6.20 -1.39 1.39
CA ALA A 75 7.03 -2.27 0.58
C ALA A 75 8.29 -1.59 -0.01
N GLY A 76 8.61 -0.37 0.43
CA GLY A 76 9.75 0.39 -0.08
C GLY A 76 11.12 -0.25 0.21
N PRO A 77 12.21 0.42 -0.22
CA PRO A 77 12.22 1.72 -0.90
C PRO A 77 11.74 1.63 -2.36
N TYR A 78 11.09 2.70 -2.82
CA TYR A 78 10.49 2.75 -4.14
C TYR A 78 11.42 3.35 -5.18
N GLN A 79 11.40 2.78 -6.39
CA GLN A 79 12.10 3.29 -7.57
C GLN A 79 11.10 3.79 -8.61
N ALA A 80 11.51 4.78 -9.38
CA ALA A 80 10.78 5.24 -10.55
C ALA A 80 11.76 5.52 -11.71
N PRO A 81 11.31 5.42 -12.98
CA PRO A 81 12.19 5.64 -14.12
C PRO A 81 12.63 7.11 -14.23
N VAL A 82 13.88 7.31 -14.66
CA VAL A 82 14.47 8.64 -14.87
C VAL A 82 13.76 9.41 -15.99
N ASP A 83 13.28 8.73 -17.02
CA ASP A 83 12.82 9.34 -18.26
C ASP A 83 11.29 9.28 -18.41
N VAL A 84 10.59 10.17 -17.70
CA VAL A 84 9.20 10.45 -18.06
C VAL A 84 9.09 11.68 -18.96
N TYR A 85 10.13 12.52 -19.07
CA TYR A 85 10.05 13.83 -19.73
C TYR A 85 11.17 14.21 -20.70
N SER A 86 12.23 13.43 -20.88
CA SER A 86 13.21 13.78 -21.91
C SER A 86 12.70 13.39 -23.31
N LYS A 87 12.28 14.37 -24.08
CA LYS A 87 11.94 14.22 -25.51
C LYS A 87 13.16 13.95 -26.41
N LYS A 88 14.33 13.70 -25.84
CA LYS A 88 15.56 13.41 -26.58
C LYS A 88 15.87 11.93 -26.51
N GLU A 89 15.62 11.28 -27.65
CA GLU A 89 16.17 9.99 -28.05
C GLU A 89 16.01 8.82 -27.08
N ALA A 90 14.77 8.33 -26.95
CA ALA A 90 14.55 6.95 -26.54
C ALA A 90 15.07 6.04 -27.65
N SER A 91 16.34 5.61 -27.56
CA SER A 91 16.79 4.43 -28.28
C SER A 91 15.97 3.25 -27.78
N LYS A 92 15.32 2.53 -28.68
CA LYS A 92 14.32 1.49 -28.41
C LYS A 92 14.79 0.28 -27.60
N ASP A 93 16.05 0.24 -27.18
CA ASP A 93 16.70 -0.96 -26.60
C ASP A 93 17.47 -0.74 -25.28
N GLN A 94 17.44 0.45 -24.69
CA GLN A 94 17.98 0.61 -23.33
C GLN A 94 16.85 0.52 -22.33
N GLY A 95 16.87 -0.53 -21.49
CA GLY A 95 15.96 -0.69 -20.36
C GLY A 95 15.88 0.59 -19.54
N ARG A 96 14.67 0.98 -19.14
CA ARG A 96 14.44 2.19 -18.35
C ARG A 96 15.31 2.16 -17.09
N THR A 97 16.19 3.15 -16.93
CA THR A 97 17.00 3.28 -15.72
C THR A 97 16.08 3.66 -14.56
N MET A 98 15.94 2.76 -13.60
CA MET A 98 15.19 2.98 -12.37
C MET A 98 16.08 3.66 -11.34
N LYS A 99 15.54 4.64 -10.62
CA LYS A 99 16.25 5.42 -9.59
C LYS A 99 15.39 5.57 -8.34
N TYR A 100 16.06 5.72 -7.20
CA TYR A 100 15.43 6.14 -5.96
C TYR A 100 15.29 7.65 -5.93
N TRP A 101 14.12 8.12 -5.58
CA TRP A 101 13.79 9.55 -5.54
C TRP A 101 13.42 9.95 -4.13
N ILE A 102 13.96 11.09 -3.71
CA ILE A 102 13.64 11.73 -2.43
C ILE A 102 13.14 13.14 -2.67
N ARG A 103 12.41 13.68 -1.69
CA ARG A 103 11.87 15.03 -1.75
C ARG A 103 12.30 15.86 -0.55
N PRO A 104 13.56 16.33 -0.51
CA PRO A 104 13.98 17.28 0.51
C PRO A 104 13.28 18.61 0.24
N ALA A 105 12.44 19.07 1.18
CA ALA A 105 11.62 20.28 1.08
C ALA A 105 10.70 20.31 -0.17
N SER A 106 10.95 21.17 -1.14
CA SER A 106 10.08 21.38 -2.31
C SER A 106 10.54 20.70 -3.60
N LEU A 107 11.74 20.12 -3.61
CA LEU A 107 12.33 19.53 -4.82
C LEU A 107 12.37 18.01 -4.75
N THR A 108 12.03 17.37 -5.86
CA THR A 108 12.26 15.93 -6.05
C THR A 108 13.62 15.74 -6.71
N VAL A 109 14.51 15.01 -6.05
CA VAL A 109 15.88 14.75 -6.51
C VAL A 109 16.21 13.26 -6.46
N GLU A 110 17.18 12.83 -7.27
CA GLU A 110 17.72 11.47 -7.19
C GLU A 110 18.45 11.29 -5.86
N ALA A 111 18.15 10.19 -5.16
CA ALA A 111 18.81 9.85 -3.91
C ALA A 111 20.28 9.48 -4.12
N LYS A 112 21.16 9.98 -3.27
CA LYS A 112 22.57 9.62 -3.23
C LYS A 112 22.76 8.27 -2.52
N GLN A 113 23.94 7.69 -2.68
CA GLN A 113 24.27 6.37 -2.10
C GLN A 113 23.99 6.27 -0.58
N SER A 114 24.33 7.32 0.18
CA SER A 114 24.06 7.36 1.62
C SER A 114 22.57 7.40 1.94
N GLU A 115 21.82 8.19 1.19
CA GLU A 115 20.36 8.31 1.34
C GLU A 115 19.64 7.01 0.94
N ILE A 116 20.16 6.32 -0.07
CA ILE A 116 19.67 4.98 -0.46
C ILE A 116 19.88 3.98 0.68
N ALA A 117 21.06 4.00 1.33
CA ALA A 117 21.34 3.13 2.48
C ALA A 117 20.35 3.41 3.63
N GLU A 118 20.12 4.67 3.98
CA GLU A 118 19.13 5.05 5.00
C GLU A 118 17.71 4.62 4.65
N LEU A 119 17.30 4.72 3.36
CA LEU A 119 16.01 4.22 2.90
C LEU A 119 15.89 2.71 3.14
N PHE A 120 16.92 1.93 2.77
CA PHE A 120 16.91 0.48 2.99
C PHE A 120 16.87 0.13 4.47
N GLU A 121 17.64 0.80 5.31
CA GLU A 121 17.61 0.60 6.76
C GLU A 121 16.22 0.89 7.34
N LYS A 122 15.60 2.00 6.95
CA LYS A 122 14.26 2.37 7.42
C LYS A 122 13.20 1.33 7.03
N PHE A 123 13.23 0.84 5.79
CA PHE A 123 12.27 -0.18 5.35
C PHE A 123 12.60 -1.60 5.89
N ALA A 124 13.87 -1.90 6.15
CA ALA A 124 14.28 -3.17 6.74
C ALA A 124 14.04 -3.25 8.26
N ALA A 125 13.99 -2.11 8.94
CA ALA A 125 13.82 -2.05 10.40
C ALA A 125 12.48 -2.59 10.88
N ILE A 126 11.43 -2.57 10.03
CA ILE A 126 10.11 -3.09 10.37
C ILE A 126 9.93 -4.46 9.71
N PRO A 127 9.80 -5.56 10.48
CA PRO A 127 9.49 -6.88 9.94
C PRO A 127 8.24 -6.84 9.06
N PHE A 128 8.20 -7.68 8.02
CA PHE A 128 7.08 -7.73 7.09
C PHE A 128 5.72 -7.86 7.81
N VAL A 129 5.66 -8.67 8.85
CA VAL A 129 4.43 -8.93 9.63
C VAL A 129 3.92 -7.69 10.36
N ASP A 130 4.82 -6.82 10.80
CA ASP A 130 4.51 -5.61 11.56
C ASP A 130 4.23 -4.38 10.67
N ARG A 131 4.46 -4.51 9.36
CA ARG A 131 4.18 -3.40 8.43
C ARG A 131 2.68 -3.19 8.26
N ILE A 132 2.28 -1.93 8.29
CA ILE A 132 0.90 -1.54 7.98
C ILE A 132 0.61 -1.83 6.51
N ASN A 133 -0.52 -2.47 6.24
CA ASN A 133 -1.01 -2.67 4.88
C ASN A 133 -1.96 -1.54 4.49
N ASN A 134 -1.46 -0.58 3.72
CA ASN A 134 -2.23 0.61 3.33
C ASN A 134 -3.44 0.34 2.40
N ARG A 135 -3.59 -0.91 1.92
CA ARG A 135 -4.75 -1.34 1.14
C ARG A 135 -5.80 -2.04 2.00
N ALA A 136 -5.44 -2.33 3.26
CA ALA A 136 -6.34 -2.97 4.20
C ALA A 136 -7.32 -1.99 4.82
N SER A 137 -8.53 -2.47 5.07
CA SER A 137 -9.55 -1.80 5.86
C SER A 137 -10.20 -2.80 6.80
N MET A 138 -11.02 -2.33 7.74
CA MET A 138 -11.76 -3.19 8.68
C MET A 138 -12.65 -4.22 7.97
N GLU A 139 -13.14 -3.93 6.77
CA GLU A 139 -13.95 -4.84 5.96
C GLU A 139 -13.22 -6.13 5.57
N HIS A 140 -11.88 -6.11 5.55
CA HIS A 140 -11.05 -7.28 5.23
C HIS A 140 -10.87 -8.21 6.42
N ILE A 141 -11.17 -7.76 7.64
CA ILE A 141 -11.01 -8.52 8.88
C ILE A 141 -12.32 -9.19 9.28
N ARG A 142 -12.24 -10.46 9.65
CA ARG A 142 -13.38 -11.22 10.13
C ARG A 142 -13.34 -11.36 11.63
N ARG A 143 -14.26 -10.68 12.31
CA ARG A 143 -14.36 -10.69 13.78
C ARG A 143 -14.37 -12.11 14.37
N GLY A 144 -15.09 -13.04 13.73
CA GLY A 144 -15.16 -14.41 14.23
C GLY A 144 -13.80 -15.11 14.32
N TYR A 145 -12.88 -14.87 13.38
CA TYR A 145 -11.54 -15.44 13.41
C TYR A 145 -10.73 -14.91 14.62
N LEU A 146 -10.84 -13.61 14.90
CA LEU A 146 -10.19 -13.01 16.07
C LEU A 146 -10.78 -13.55 17.39
N GLU A 147 -12.11 -13.66 17.48
CA GLU A 147 -12.76 -14.20 18.67
C GLU A 147 -12.39 -15.65 18.93
N ASP A 148 -12.34 -16.48 17.89
CA ASP A 148 -11.92 -17.88 18.00
C ASP A 148 -10.46 -17.96 18.47
N PHE A 149 -9.57 -17.14 17.89
CA PHE A 149 -8.17 -17.06 18.31
C PHE A 149 -8.03 -16.67 19.79
N ILE A 150 -8.75 -15.63 20.24
CA ILE A 150 -8.70 -15.17 21.62
C ILE A 150 -9.19 -16.28 22.59
N ARG A 151 -10.23 -17.05 22.20
CA ARG A 151 -10.72 -18.16 23.01
C ARG A 151 -9.73 -19.33 23.08
N GLU A 152 -9.15 -19.72 21.92
CA GLU A 152 -8.23 -20.85 21.86
C GLU A 152 -6.87 -20.56 22.47
N SER A 153 -6.40 -19.31 22.40
CA SER A 153 -5.14 -18.87 23.02
C SER A 153 -5.25 -18.64 24.54
N ASN A 154 -6.46 -18.77 25.12
CA ASN A 154 -6.73 -18.38 26.52
C ASN A 154 -6.27 -16.95 26.85
N SER A 155 -6.44 -16.03 25.91
CA SER A 155 -6.09 -14.63 26.11
C SER A 155 -6.89 -14.03 27.27
N SER A 156 -6.29 -13.09 27.98
CA SER A 156 -6.98 -12.31 29.02
C SER A 156 -8.16 -11.47 28.48
N LEU A 157 -8.23 -11.31 27.15
CA LEU A 157 -9.30 -10.58 26.45
C LEU A 157 -10.61 -11.37 26.33
N ILE A 158 -10.67 -12.65 26.75
CA ILE A 158 -11.90 -13.46 26.63
C ILE A 158 -13.09 -12.78 27.31
N GLU A 159 -12.90 -12.21 28.48
CA GLU A 159 -13.98 -11.54 29.25
C GLU A 159 -14.43 -10.24 28.56
N GLU A 160 -13.59 -9.67 27.70
CA GLU A 160 -13.81 -8.39 27.03
C GLU A 160 -14.40 -8.51 25.62
N LEU A 161 -14.50 -9.73 25.07
CA LEU A 161 -14.97 -9.99 23.71
C LEU A 161 -16.36 -9.39 23.41
N ASN A 162 -17.25 -9.38 24.42
CA ASN A 162 -18.62 -8.87 24.25
C ASN A 162 -18.75 -7.37 24.53
N VAL A 163 -17.70 -6.73 25.03
CA VAL A 163 -17.73 -5.33 25.49
C VAL A 163 -16.91 -4.44 24.56
N ARG A 164 -15.80 -4.95 24.03
CA ARG A 164 -14.90 -4.18 23.16
C ARG A 164 -15.31 -4.22 21.69
N SER A 165 -14.98 -3.14 21.00
CA SER A 165 -15.08 -3.07 19.53
C SER A 165 -14.08 -4.02 18.87
N LEU A 166 -14.27 -4.31 17.59
CA LEU A 166 -13.28 -5.09 16.80
C LEU A 166 -11.96 -4.34 16.72
N GLU A 167 -12.02 -3.03 16.56
CA GLU A 167 -10.89 -2.12 16.49
C GLU A 167 -10.03 -2.22 17.76
N ASP A 168 -10.66 -2.08 18.93
CA ASP A 168 -9.96 -2.16 20.22
C ASP A 168 -9.28 -3.52 20.44
N LEU A 169 -9.95 -4.60 20.04
CA LEU A 169 -9.39 -5.95 20.13
C LEU A 169 -8.18 -6.13 19.24
N LEU A 170 -8.23 -5.65 17.97
CA LEU A 170 -7.10 -5.73 17.05
C LEU A 170 -5.88 -4.92 17.51
N VAL A 171 -6.12 -3.75 18.11
CA VAL A 171 -5.05 -2.93 18.70
C VAL A 171 -4.46 -3.61 19.92
N SER A 172 -5.30 -4.20 20.79
CA SER A 172 -4.86 -4.92 22.00
C SER A 172 -4.04 -6.18 21.68
N GLU A 173 -4.34 -6.86 20.57
CA GLU A 173 -3.55 -8.00 20.08
C GLU A 173 -2.34 -7.54 19.23
N GLU A 174 -2.04 -6.24 19.15
CA GLU A 174 -0.93 -5.63 18.43
C GLU A 174 -0.90 -5.91 16.92
N VAL A 175 -2.03 -6.32 16.33
CA VAL A 175 -2.18 -6.64 14.91
C VAL A 175 -2.71 -5.47 14.09
N ALA A 176 -3.01 -4.36 14.77
CA ALA A 176 -3.37 -3.07 14.18
C ALA A 176 -2.81 -1.92 15.02
N GLU A 177 -2.79 -0.72 14.47
CA GLU A 177 -2.38 0.51 15.15
C GLU A 177 -3.47 1.57 15.01
N GLU A 178 -3.68 2.33 16.07
CA GLU A 178 -4.51 3.53 16.01
C GLU A 178 -3.75 4.68 15.33
N LYS A 179 -4.37 5.34 14.37
CA LYS A 179 -3.85 6.50 13.65
C LYS A 179 -4.89 7.62 13.69
N ASP A 180 -4.49 8.84 13.37
CA ASP A 180 -5.38 10.01 13.34
C ASP A 180 -6.63 9.82 12.47
N GLU A 181 -6.55 8.97 11.46
CA GLU A 181 -7.64 8.70 10.50
C GLU A 181 -8.38 7.37 10.75
N GLY A 182 -8.13 6.69 11.86
CA GLY A 182 -8.73 5.40 12.21
C GLY A 182 -7.71 4.28 12.39
N ILE A 183 -8.16 3.05 12.26
CA ILE A 183 -7.33 1.86 12.50
C ILE A 183 -6.55 1.44 11.27
N ALA A 184 -5.24 1.33 11.42
CA ALA A 184 -4.30 0.84 10.41
C ALA A 184 -3.94 -0.62 10.69
N ILE A 185 -4.28 -1.52 9.76
CA ILE A 185 -4.11 -2.97 9.93
C ILE A 185 -2.70 -3.38 9.49
N LYS A 186 -1.99 -4.13 10.34
CA LYS A 186 -0.70 -4.73 10.01
C LYS A 186 -0.87 -5.97 9.13
N ASN A 187 0.19 -6.37 8.43
CA ASN A 187 0.17 -7.58 7.61
C ASN A 187 -0.17 -8.83 8.44
N ILE A 188 0.30 -8.91 9.70
CA ILE A 188 -0.05 -10.01 10.59
C ILE A 188 -1.55 -10.09 10.85
N GLY A 189 -2.21 -8.95 11.06
CA GLY A 189 -3.67 -8.90 11.26
C GLY A 189 -4.44 -9.45 10.07
N LEU A 190 -4.01 -9.12 8.83
CA LEU A 190 -4.59 -9.68 7.62
C LEU A 190 -4.32 -11.18 7.48
N LEU A 191 -3.10 -11.62 7.76
CA LEU A 191 -2.73 -13.03 7.66
C LEU A 191 -3.48 -13.90 8.66
N MET A 192 -3.71 -13.40 9.87
CA MET A 192 -4.38 -14.14 10.94
C MET A 192 -5.90 -14.07 10.87
N PHE A 193 -6.45 -12.92 10.49
CA PHE A 193 -7.89 -12.64 10.66
C PHE A 193 -8.56 -12.15 9.38
N GLY A 194 -7.84 -12.08 8.28
CA GLY A 194 -8.37 -11.71 6.98
C GLY A 194 -9.17 -12.84 6.33
N GLU A 195 -10.32 -12.52 5.72
CA GLU A 195 -11.10 -13.52 4.98
C GLU A 195 -10.37 -13.97 3.70
N ARG A 196 -9.71 -13.04 3.01
CA ARG A 196 -8.97 -13.28 1.77
C ARG A 196 -7.65 -12.49 1.76
N PRO A 197 -6.67 -12.88 2.62
CA PRO A 197 -5.39 -12.20 2.71
C PRO A 197 -4.62 -12.22 1.37
N ASP A 198 -4.83 -13.24 0.54
CA ASP A 198 -4.23 -13.41 -0.79
C ASP A 198 -4.54 -12.26 -1.78
N LYS A 199 -5.63 -11.55 -1.58
CA LYS A 199 -5.99 -10.38 -2.40
C LYS A 199 -5.13 -9.15 -2.08
N LEU A 200 -4.63 -9.04 -0.87
CA LEU A 200 -3.85 -7.90 -0.38
C LEU A 200 -2.37 -8.24 -0.23
N ILE A 201 -2.07 -9.48 0.12
CA ILE A 201 -0.71 -10.00 0.32
C ILE A 201 -0.49 -11.11 -0.71
N ALA A 202 0.30 -10.82 -1.73
CA ALA A 202 0.61 -11.78 -2.78
C ALA A 202 1.30 -13.03 -2.19
N GLY A 203 0.83 -14.20 -2.59
CA GLY A 203 1.41 -15.47 -2.15
C GLY A 203 0.87 -16.02 -0.83
N SER A 204 -0.04 -15.33 -0.12
CA SER A 204 -0.66 -15.84 1.11
C SER A 204 -1.75 -16.90 0.80
N LYS A 205 -1.32 -18.02 0.25
CA LYS A 205 -2.13 -19.19 -0.09
C LYS A 205 -1.30 -20.45 0.09
N ILE A 206 -1.96 -21.59 0.26
CA ILE A 206 -1.32 -22.90 0.28
C ILE A 206 -1.74 -23.65 -0.97
N GLU A 207 -0.79 -24.08 -1.77
CA GLU A 207 -1.02 -24.92 -2.94
C GLU A 207 -0.55 -26.33 -2.62
N LEU A 208 -1.49 -27.27 -2.54
CA LEU A 208 -1.23 -28.67 -2.27
C LEU A 208 -1.30 -29.45 -3.59
N VAL A 209 -0.22 -30.12 -3.95
CA VAL A 209 -0.17 -31.05 -5.07
C VAL A 209 0.02 -32.46 -4.53
N ARG A 210 -0.90 -33.36 -4.83
CA ARG A 210 -0.84 -34.76 -4.48
C ARG A 210 -0.66 -35.59 -5.74
N PHE A 211 0.48 -36.27 -5.86
CA PHE A 211 0.72 -37.26 -6.91
C PHE A 211 0.12 -38.59 -6.51
N HIS A 212 -0.57 -39.26 -7.44
CA HIS A 212 -1.25 -40.52 -7.18
C HIS A 212 -0.33 -41.74 -7.39
N ASP A 213 0.70 -41.61 -8.23
CA ASP A 213 1.70 -42.63 -8.48
C ASP A 213 3.05 -42.35 -7.79
N LYS A 214 3.75 -43.44 -7.43
CA LYS A 214 5.09 -43.36 -6.82
C LYS A 214 6.21 -43.07 -7.83
N GLU A 215 5.94 -43.30 -9.11
CA GLU A 215 6.82 -42.95 -10.21
C GLU A 215 6.34 -41.63 -10.76
N ALA A 216 7.13 -40.59 -10.50
CA ALA A 216 6.80 -39.20 -10.79
C ALA A 216 6.77 -38.88 -12.31
N GLU A 217 6.05 -39.69 -13.10
CA GLU A 217 5.59 -39.27 -14.41
C GLU A 217 4.34 -38.39 -14.20
N ALA A 218 4.58 -37.10 -14.34
CA ALA A 218 3.80 -35.96 -13.86
C ALA A 218 2.39 -35.79 -14.50
N SER A 219 1.69 -36.82 -14.88
CA SER A 219 0.39 -36.73 -15.57
C SER A 219 -0.82 -36.99 -14.66
N ASP A 220 -0.66 -37.65 -13.53
CA ASP A 220 -1.75 -37.97 -12.60
C ASP A 220 -1.51 -37.33 -11.23
N PHE A 221 -2.00 -36.11 -11.07
CA PHE A 221 -1.94 -35.38 -9.81
C PHE A 221 -3.27 -34.68 -9.53
N THR A 222 -3.51 -34.42 -8.26
CA THR A 222 -4.59 -33.55 -7.79
C THR A 222 -4.00 -32.29 -7.18
N GLU A 223 -4.44 -31.13 -7.64
CA GLU A 223 -4.05 -29.83 -7.10
C GLU A 223 -5.21 -29.22 -6.32
N LYS A 224 -4.90 -28.63 -5.17
CA LYS A 224 -5.85 -27.90 -4.35
C LYS A 224 -5.21 -26.65 -3.78
N THR A 225 -5.84 -25.50 -4.01
CA THR A 225 -5.41 -24.23 -3.42
C THR A 225 -6.31 -23.87 -2.24
N PHE A 226 -5.70 -23.52 -1.14
CA PHE A 226 -6.38 -23.04 0.06
C PHE A 226 -6.10 -21.55 0.23
N TYR A 227 -7.16 -20.82 0.47
CA TYR A 227 -7.16 -19.40 0.75
C TYR A 227 -7.72 -19.17 2.14
N GLY A 228 -7.39 -18.04 2.74
CA GLY A 228 -7.90 -17.66 4.06
C GLY A 228 -6.78 -17.40 5.05
N PRO A 229 -7.13 -17.22 6.33
CA PRO A 229 -6.16 -16.99 7.38
C PRO A 229 -5.19 -18.18 7.55
N ILE A 230 -4.01 -17.87 8.08
CA ILE A 230 -2.97 -18.88 8.34
C ILE A 230 -3.17 -19.62 9.66
N TRP A 231 -4.15 -19.20 10.43
CA TRP A 231 -4.54 -19.78 11.71
C TRP A 231 -5.80 -20.62 11.61
#